data_90c6b088bdeb46a21fcefc81f3b6eb8a
#
_entry.id   90c6b088bdeb46a21fcefc81f3b6eb8a
#
_cell.length_a   1.000
_cell.length_b   1.000
_cell.length_c   1.000
_cell.angle_alpha   90.00
_cell.angle_beta   90.00
_cell.angle_gamma   90.00
#
_symmetry.space_group_name_H-M   'P 1'
#
loop_
_entity.id
_entity.type
_entity.pdbx_description
1 polymer ?
#
loop_
_entity_poly.entity_id
_entity_poly.type
_entity_poly.pdbx_seq_one_letter_code
_entity_poly.pdbx_strand_id
1 'polypeptide(L)'
;PGTLLPQSVRKTHEVLDAHTDSIRAAYEAGVTIAMGTDAAVGKHGTNAEELEYLTQIGMSEMEAIVASTRTAAGCIHDSSNVGTLEVGKLADLLVVDGSPLDDITILQNRDRLRVIMLGGDAYKDMIRG
;
A
#
# COMPACT_ATOMS: atom_id res chain seq x y z
N PRO A 1 5.29 12.06 27.58
CA PRO A 1 5.34 10.87 26.77
C PRO A 1 5.48 9.67 27.70
N GLY A 2 4.39 8.91 27.89
CA GLY A 2 4.37 7.75 28.77
C GLY A 2 5.20 6.62 28.17
N THR A 3 6.18 6.14 28.91
CA THR A 3 6.94 4.95 28.57
C THR A 3 6.02 3.75 28.70
N LEU A 4 5.77 3.02 27.62
CA LEU A 4 4.99 1.78 27.65
C LEU A 4 5.64 0.78 28.61
N LEU A 5 4.84 0.08 29.41
CA LEU A 5 5.34 -0.96 30.30
C LEU A 5 6.00 -2.09 29.50
N PRO A 6 7.13 -2.68 29.96
CA PRO A 6 7.83 -3.74 29.22
C PRO A 6 6.96 -4.92 28.81
N GLN A 7 5.99 -5.30 29.66
CA GLN A 7 5.01 -6.36 29.33
C GLN A 7 4.05 -5.96 28.22
N SER A 8 3.68 -4.67 28.11
CA SER A 8 2.83 -4.18 27.00
C SER A 8 3.60 -4.20 25.69
N VAL A 9 4.88 -3.83 25.71
CA VAL A 9 5.77 -3.90 24.53
C VAL A 9 5.91 -5.34 24.05
N ARG A 10 6.20 -6.30 24.98
CA ARG A 10 6.32 -7.72 24.62
C ARG A 10 5.04 -8.25 24.01
N LYS A 11 3.88 -7.98 24.62
CA LYS A 11 2.59 -8.43 24.10
C LYS A 11 2.28 -7.83 22.74
N THR A 12 2.67 -6.59 22.48
CA THR A 12 2.52 -5.96 21.16
C THR A 12 3.34 -6.71 20.11
N HIS A 13 4.61 -7.06 20.41
CA HIS A 13 5.43 -7.84 19.48
C HIS A 13 4.86 -9.23 19.20
N GLU A 14 4.45 -9.96 20.24
CA GLU A 14 3.82 -11.28 20.08
C GLU A 14 2.56 -11.23 19.20
N VAL A 15 1.74 -10.17 19.31
CA VAL A 15 0.55 -9.97 18.47
C VAL A 15 0.93 -9.61 17.05
N LEU A 16 1.93 -8.76 16.84
CA LEU A 16 2.40 -8.39 15.49
C LEU A 16 2.99 -9.59 14.75
N ASP A 17 3.80 -10.41 15.43
CA ASP A 17 4.37 -11.62 14.83
C ASP A 17 3.27 -12.60 14.42
N ALA A 18 2.30 -12.89 15.32
CA ALA A 18 1.17 -13.76 15.04
C ALA A 18 0.28 -13.22 13.90
N HIS A 19 0.11 -11.91 13.80
CA HIS A 19 -0.63 -11.27 12.72
C HIS A 19 0.09 -11.45 11.38
N THR A 20 1.39 -11.17 11.34
CA THR A 20 2.23 -11.32 10.13
C THR A 20 2.22 -12.78 9.65
N ASP A 21 2.39 -13.74 10.56
CA ASP A 21 2.38 -15.17 10.24
C ASP A 21 1.00 -15.62 9.72
N SER A 22 -0.08 -15.09 10.28
CA SER A 22 -1.45 -15.38 9.82
C SER A 22 -1.69 -14.89 8.39
N ILE A 23 -1.24 -13.67 8.05
CA ILE A 23 -1.40 -13.12 6.69
C ILE A 23 -0.52 -13.89 5.71
N ARG A 24 0.72 -14.23 6.10
CA ARG A 24 1.61 -15.07 5.28
C ARG A 24 0.98 -16.42 4.97
N ALA A 25 0.44 -17.11 5.98
CA ALA A 25 -0.23 -18.39 5.80
C ALA A 25 -1.46 -18.28 4.88
N ALA A 26 -2.23 -17.20 4.99
CA ALA A 26 -3.35 -16.94 4.09
C ALA A 26 -2.89 -16.74 2.64
N TYR A 27 -1.82 -15.97 2.42
CA TYR A 27 -1.24 -15.75 1.10
C TYR A 27 -0.72 -17.08 0.50
N GLU A 28 0.04 -17.86 1.26
CA GLU A 28 0.55 -19.18 0.85
C GLU A 28 -0.58 -20.18 0.53
N ALA A 29 -1.72 -20.07 1.22
CA ALA A 29 -2.92 -20.85 0.94
C ALA A 29 -3.71 -20.36 -0.29
N GLY A 30 -3.26 -19.30 -1.00
CA GLY A 30 -3.89 -18.77 -2.19
C GLY A 30 -5.09 -17.86 -1.90
N VAL A 31 -5.23 -17.35 -0.69
CA VAL A 31 -6.28 -16.36 -0.35
C VAL A 31 -5.94 -15.03 -1.04
N THR A 32 -6.92 -14.43 -1.69
CA THR A 32 -6.76 -13.10 -2.30
C THR A 32 -6.60 -12.04 -1.22
N ILE A 33 -5.47 -11.33 -1.24
CA ILE A 33 -5.16 -10.26 -0.30
C ILE A 33 -5.44 -8.90 -0.94
N ALA A 34 -6.18 -8.05 -0.26
CA ALA A 34 -6.33 -6.63 -0.57
C ALA A 34 -5.64 -5.80 0.51
N MET A 35 -4.92 -4.76 0.10
CA MET A 35 -4.24 -3.86 1.02
C MET A 35 -5.23 -2.91 1.70
N GLY A 36 -5.05 -2.69 3.00
CA GLY A 36 -5.71 -1.67 3.79
C GLY A 36 -4.83 -1.27 4.97
N THR A 37 -4.80 0.03 5.32
CA THR A 37 -3.85 0.57 6.31
C THR A 37 -4.47 1.00 7.63
N ASP A 38 -5.80 1.16 7.69
CA ASP A 38 -6.51 1.76 8.83
C ASP A 38 -5.81 3.03 9.39
N ALA A 39 -5.33 3.89 8.50
CA ALA A 39 -4.42 5.00 8.82
C ALA A 39 -5.04 6.11 9.70
N ALA A 40 -6.30 5.98 10.14
CA ALA A 40 -6.99 6.99 10.94
C ALA A 40 -6.36 7.22 12.33
N VAL A 41 -5.69 6.23 12.89
CA VAL A 41 -5.12 6.25 14.25
C VAL A 41 -3.63 6.59 14.26
N GLY A 42 -2.92 6.38 13.14
CA GLY A 42 -1.49 6.58 13.01
C GLY A 42 -1.08 7.88 12.32
N LYS A 43 0.20 7.97 11.99
CA LYS A 43 0.75 9.09 11.21
C LYS A 43 0.23 9.01 9.77
N HIS A 44 -0.48 10.06 9.32
CA HIS A 44 -0.91 10.14 7.93
C HIS A 44 0.27 10.24 6.95
N GLY A 45 0.12 9.57 5.79
CA GLY A 45 1.10 9.62 4.70
C GLY A 45 2.22 8.58 4.80
N THR A 46 2.06 7.55 5.64
CA THR A 46 2.94 6.37 5.71
C THR A 46 2.26 5.11 5.14
N ASN A 47 1.10 5.25 4.53
CA ASN A 47 0.31 4.15 3.99
C ASN A 47 1.05 3.29 2.94
N ALA A 48 2.08 3.83 2.28
CA ALA A 48 2.92 3.06 1.35
C ALA A 48 3.86 2.06 2.06
N GLU A 49 4.04 2.14 3.39
CA GLU A 49 4.78 1.15 4.18
C GLU A 49 4.11 -0.23 4.12
N GLU A 50 2.79 -0.28 3.97
CA GLU A 50 2.04 -1.55 3.83
C GLU A 50 2.48 -2.37 2.60
N LEU A 51 2.90 -1.71 1.53
CA LEU A 51 3.41 -2.40 0.34
C LEU A 51 4.70 -3.18 0.66
N GLU A 52 5.58 -2.58 1.47
CA GLU A 52 6.80 -3.24 1.94
C GLU A 52 6.46 -4.43 2.86
N TYR A 53 5.49 -4.28 3.78
CA TYR A 53 5.04 -5.39 4.62
C TYR A 53 4.46 -6.53 3.80
N LEU A 54 3.72 -6.25 2.72
CA LEU A 54 3.22 -7.29 1.81
C LEU A 54 4.36 -8.04 1.11
N THR A 55 5.46 -7.37 0.76
CA THR A 55 6.62 -8.06 0.20
C THR A 55 7.36 -8.91 1.25
N GLN A 56 7.40 -8.48 2.50
CA GLN A 56 8.01 -9.25 3.60
C GLN A 56 7.26 -10.55 3.93
N ILE A 57 5.98 -10.65 3.61
CA ILE A 57 5.22 -11.90 3.77
C ILE A 57 5.33 -12.83 2.56
N GLY A 58 6.04 -12.42 1.48
CA GLY A 58 6.35 -13.25 0.33
C GLY A 58 5.69 -12.85 -0.99
N MET A 59 4.92 -11.74 -1.01
CA MET A 59 4.43 -11.19 -2.27
C MET A 59 5.57 -10.58 -3.09
N SER A 60 5.49 -10.69 -4.41
CA SER A 60 6.31 -9.84 -5.29
C SER A 60 5.82 -8.38 -5.25
N GLU A 61 6.69 -7.45 -5.64
CA GLU A 61 6.36 -6.03 -5.73
C GLU A 61 5.12 -5.79 -6.61
N MET A 62 4.98 -6.52 -7.71
CA MET A 62 3.81 -6.43 -8.58
C MET A 62 2.54 -6.92 -7.87
N GLU A 63 2.60 -8.02 -7.12
CA GLU A 63 1.46 -8.53 -6.36
C GLU A 63 1.04 -7.55 -5.27
N ALA A 64 1.99 -6.92 -4.57
CA ALA A 64 1.70 -5.88 -3.59
C ALA A 64 1.02 -4.65 -4.23
N ILE A 65 1.49 -4.20 -5.39
CA ILE A 65 0.86 -3.12 -6.16
C ILE A 65 -0.56 -3.53 -6.59
N VAL A 66 -0.76 -4.74 -7.09
CA VAL A 66 -2.07 -5.25 -7.47
C VAL A 66 -3.00 -5.35 -6.27
N ALA A 67 -2.51 -5.78 -5.10
CA ALA A 67 -3.26 -5.84 -3.85
C ALA A 67 -3.76 -4.46 -3.41
N SER A 68 -2.93 -3.42 -3.61
CA SER A 68 -3.25 -2.03 -3.23
C SER A 68 -4.09 -1.26 -4.26
N THR A 69 -4.25 -1.79 -5.46
CA THR A 69 -4.96 -1.13 -6.57
C THR A 69 -6.17 -1.94 -7.03
N ARG A 70 -5.99 -2.85 -7.98
CA ARG A 70 -7.06 -3.62 -8.58
C ARG A 70 -7.86 -4.44 -7.57
N THR A 71 -7.16 -5.13 -6.65
CA THR A 71 -7.83 -5.98 -5.66
C THR A 71 -8.57 -5.13 -4.63
N ALA A 72 -7.95 -4.04 -4.14
CA ALA A 72 -8.59 -3.11 -3.22
C ALA A 72 -9.84 -2.44 -3.84
N ALA A 73 -9.79 -2.06 -5.12
CA ALA A 73 -10.95 -1.53 -5.85
C ALA A 73 -12.12 -2.54 -5.87
N GLY A 74 -11.81 -3.85 -6.00
CA GLY A 74 -12.81 -4.91 -5.90
C GLY A 74 -13.46 -4.99 -4.52
N CYS A 75 -12.69 -4.80 -3.45
CA CYS A 75 -13.20 -4.84 -2.07
C CYS A 75 -14.18 -3.69 -1.78
N ILE A 76 -13.98 -2.51 -2.36
CA ILE A 76 -14.88 -1.36 -2.22
C ILE A 76 -15.99 -1.33 -3.27
N HIS A 77 -16.11 -2.37 -4.09
CA HIS A 77 -17.10 -2.50 -5.17
C HIS A 77 -17.04 -1.40 -6.23
N ASP A 78 -15.86 -0.82 -6.49
CA ASP A 78 -15.66 0.27 -7.46
C ASP A 78 -14.65 -0.06 -8.57
N SER A 79 -14.44 -1.35 -8.85
CA SER A 79 -13.50 -1.82 -9.87
C SER A 79 -13.84 -1.40 -11.30
N SER A 80 -15.07 -0.93 -11.56
CA SER A 80 -15.46 -0.35 -12.83
C SER A 80 -14.87 1.04 -13.07
N ASN A 81 -14.57 1.79 -12.02
CA ASN A 81 -14.12 3.18 -12.10
C ASN A 81 -12.65 3.37 -11.79
N VAL A 82 -12.09 2.54 -10.90
CA VAL A 82 -10.72 2.70 -10.39
C VAL A 82 -9.95 1.37 -10.34
N GLY A 83 -8.71 1.41 -9.89
CA GLY A 83 -7.87 0.25 -9.60
C GLY A 83 -6.98 -0.23 -10.75
N THR A 84 -7.25 0.21 -11.99
CA THR A 84 -6.44 -0.09 -13.18
C THR A 84 -6.42 1.10 -14.12
N LEU A 85 -5.38 1.18 -14.97
CA LEU A 85 -5.27 2.19 -16.03
C LEU A 85 -5.94 1.66 -17.31
N GLU A 86 -7.20 1.98 -17.49
CA GLU A 86 -8.02 1.55 -18.64
C GLU A 86 -8.85 2.71 -19.17
N VAL A 87 -9.16 2.68 -20.47
CA VAL A 87 -10.02 3.69 -21.10
C VAL A 87 -11.41 3.65 -20.46
N GLY A 88 -11.89 4.81 -20.03
CA GLY A 88 -13.20 4.97 -19.39
C GLY A 88 -13.17 4.96 -17.86
N LYS A 89 -12.02 4.64 -17.23
CA LYS A 89 -11.84 4.75 -15.79
C LYS A 89 -11.38 6.14 -15.37
N LEU A 90 -11.51 6.44 -14.09
CA LEU A 90 -10.99 7.67 -13.50
C LEU A 90 -9.46 7.68 -13.62
N ALA A 91 -8.91 8.86 -13.92
CA ALA A 91 -7.48 9.05 -14.02
C ALA A 91 -6.86 9.24 -12.62
N ASP A 92 -6.88 8.17 -11.83
CA ASP A 92 -6.22 8.05 -10.54
C ASP A 92 -4.87 7.36 -10.77
N LEU A 93 -3.78 8.13 -10.78
CA LEU A 93 -2.47 7.59 -11.12
C LEU A 93 -1.32 8.29 -10.38
N LEU A 94 -0.23 7.55 -10.28
CA LEU A 94 1.06 8.04 -9.83
C LEU A 94 2.08 7.90 -10.95
N VAL A 95 2.89 8.95 -11.18
CA VAL A 95 4.12 8.85 -11.98
C VAL A 95 5.30 8.82 -11.02
N VAL A 96 6.07 7.75 -11.07
CA VAL A 96 7.15 7.47 -10.13
C VAL A 96 8.50 7.57 -10.84
N ASP A 97 9.47 8.23 -10.21
CA ASP A 97 10.84 8.32 -10.69
C ASP A 97 11.63 7.11 -10.19
N GLY A 98 11.67 6.07 -11.00
CA GLY A 98 12.28 4.78 -10.73
C GLY A 98 11.32 3.62 -10.94
N SER A 99 11.78 2.39 -10.66
CA SER A 99 11.00 1.17 -10.82
C SER A 99 10.54 0.63 -9.46
N PRO A 100 9.24 0.73 -9.12
CA PRO A 100 8.73 0.11 -7.89
C PRO A 100 8.75 -1.43 -7.96
N LEU A 101 9.03 -2.02 -9.12
CA LEU A 101 9.20 -3.47 -9.27
C LEU A 101 10.60 -3.95 -8.90
N ASP A 102 11.58 -3.03 -8.86
CA ASP A 102 12.94 -3.33 -8.40
C ASP A 102 13.10 -2.99 -6.91
N ASP A 103 12.36 -1.97 -6.44
CA ASP A 103 12.35 -1.54 -5.04
C ASP A 103 11.01 -0.87 -4.72
N ILE A 104 10.14 -1.58 -4.02
CA ILE A 104 8.80 -1.10 -3.65
C ILE A 104 8.87 0.11 -2.72
N THR A 105 9.96 0.26 -1.95
CA THR A 105 10.10 1.33 -0.95
C THR A 105 10.21 2.71 -1.57
N ILE A 106 10.50 2.81 -2.88
CA ILE A 106 10.50 4.10 -3.58
C ILE A 106 9.15 4.81 -3.50
N LEU A 107 8.04 4.06 -3.34
CA LEU A 107 6.69 4.61 -3.18
C LEU A 107 6.50 5.33 -1.84
N GLN A 108 7.36 5.08 -0.85
CA GLN A 108 7.38 5.80 0.44
C GLN A 108 8.09 7.15 0.32
N ASN A 109 8.91 7.34 -0.73
CA ASN A 109 9.66 8.57 -0.95
C ASN A 109 8.85 9.58 -1.78
N ARG A 110 8.35 10.62 -1.12
CA ARG A 110 7.52 11.65 -1.76
C ARG A 110 8.22 12.39 -2.90
N ASP A 111 9.54 12.48 -2.89
CA ASP A 111 10.31 13.15 -3.95
C ASP A 111 10.38 12.30 -5.23
N ARG A 112 10.20 11.00 -5.10
CA ARG A 112 10.09 10.07 -6.23
C ARG A 112 8.71 10.06 -6.87
N LEU A 113 7.66 10.54 -6.19
CA LEU A 113 6.32 10.68 -6.76
C LEU A 113 6.27 11.98 -7.58
N ARG A 114 6.49 11.89 -8.87
CA ARG A 114 6.60 13.05 -9.79
C ARG A 114 5.24 13.65 -10.15
N VAL A 115 4.23 12.80 -10.31
CA VAL A 115 2.84 13.22 -10.52
C VAL A 115 1.93 12.42 -9.59
N ILE A 116 0.98 13.09 -8.98
CA ILE A 116 -0.13 12.51 -8.22
C ILE A 116 -1.41 13.07 -8.81
N MET A 117 -2.23 12.20 -9.39
CA MET A 117 -3.48 12.57 -10.03
C MET A 117 -4.64 11.80 -9.43
N LEU A 118 -5.77 12.48 -9.22
CA LEU A 118 -7.01 11.92 -8.72
C LEU A 118 -8.18 12.48 -9.55
N GLY A 119 -8.95 11.60 -10.18
CA GLY A 119 -10.06 11.97 -11.04
C GLY A 119 -9.65 12.81 -12.26
N GLY A 120 -8.38 12.80 -12.65
CA GLY A 120 -7.83 13.64 -13.72
C GLY A 120 -7.23 14.96 -13.25
N ASP A 121 -7.46 15.36 -11.99
CA ASP A 121 -6.86 16.56 -11.41
C ASP A 121 -5.48 16.25 -10.82
N ALA A 122 -4.47 17.05 -11.19
CA ALA A 122 -3.10 16.90 -10.69
C ALA A 122 -2.94 17.61 -9.33
N TYR A 123 -2.78 16.84 -8.27
CA TYR A 123 -2.46 17.35 -6.93
C TYR A 123 -0.97 17.63 -6.76
N LYS A 124 -0.14 16.95 -7.51
CA LYS A 124 1.29 17.19 -7.64
C LYS A 124 1.68 16.97 -9.10
N ASP A 125 2.41 17.91 -9.69
CA ASP A 125 2.97 17.79 -11.03
C ASP A 125 4.37 18.44 -11.06
N MET A 126 5.41 17.60 -11.03
CA MET A 126 6.80 18.03 -11.10
C MET A 126 7.37 17.89 -12.53
N ILE A 127 6.53 17.57 -13.51
CA ILE A 127 6.94 17.41 -14.91
C ILE A 127 6.62 18.67 -15.70
N ARG A 128 5.54 19.37 -15.33
CA ARG A 128 5.06 20.59 -16.00
C ARG A 128 5.46 21.88 -15.30
N GLY A 129 6.27 21.79 -14.22
CA GLY A 129 6.68 22.92 -13.39
C GLY A 129 7.47 24.03 -14.06
#